data_dabcadb7711190d4700d9e3973cba21e
#
_entry.id   dabcadb7711190d4700d9e3973cba21e
#
_cell.length_a   1.000
_cell.length_b   1.000
_cell.length_c   1.000
_cell.angle_alpha   90.00
_cell.angle_beta   90.00
_cell.angle_gamma   90.00
#
_symmetry.space_group_name_H-M   'P 1'
#
loop_
_entity.id
_entity.type
_entity.pdbx_description
1 polymer ?
#
loop_
_entity_poly.entity_id
_entity_poly.type
_entity_poly.pdbx_seq_one_letter_code
_entity_poly.pdbx_strand_id
1 'polypeptide(L)'
;MDLGAAESHCARVMDWILGLQGQPGAFSQGCSRIRHSHRVCEHFISGFFSPAPPEQRLAPVMLPNGKVFRAEPAARFAISCLALRAALRGRWRDRAAVQRHLASLHQLQEQWSDWNGYFAADAIIAGIHALALGPLSSQGREQVSSLIASHQAPDGTWPTADLFHTLEALLALGTSTARAAVRRAIPALLSRQRIDGTFGSTAQQERALIALRSLIWAEQEG
;
A
#
# COMPACT_ATOMS: atom_id res chain seq x y z
N MET A 1 -21.90 1.80 -23.58
CA MET A 1 -21.07 0.75 -22.97
C MET A 1 -21.98 -0.14 -22.16
N ASP A 2 -21.94 -1.44 -22.42
CA ASP A 2 -22.70 -2.40 -21.66
C ASP A 2 -22.07 -2.60 -20.28
N LEU A 3 -22.67 -2.02 -19.26
CA LEU A 3 -22.18 -2.07 -17.87
C LEU A 3 -22.12 -3.52 -17.34
N GLY A 4 -23.04 -4.39 -17.80
CA GLY A 4 -23.05 -5.80 -17.41
C GLY A 4 -21.85 -6.59 -17.94
N ALA A 5 -21.41 -6.31 -19.17
CA ALA A 5 -20.23 -6.95 -19.75
C ALA A 5 -18.95 -6.52 -19.03
N ALA A 6 -18.81 -5.22 -18.70
CA ALA A 6 -17.68 -4.71 -17.94
C ALA A 6 -17.61 -5.32 -16.52
N GLU A 7 -18.74 -5.45 -15.86
CA GLU A 7 -18.83 -6.05 -14.52
C GLU A 7 -18.46 -7.55 -14.54
N SER A 8 -18.91 -8.29 -15.53
CA SER A 8 -18.54 -9.70 -15.72
C SER A 8 -17.05 -9.87 -15.99
N HIS A 9 -16.44 -8.95 -16.76
CA HIS A 9 -14.99 -8.97 -16.99
C HIS A 9 -14.20 -8.71 -15.71
N CYS A 10 -14.57 -7.68 -14.95
CA CYS A 10 -13.95 -7.38 -13.66
C CYS A 10 -14.03 -8.56 -12.68
N ALA A 11 -15.17 -9.27 -12.65
CA ALA A 11 -15.36 -10.43 -11.81
C ALA A 11 -14.39 -11.56 -12.19
N ARG A 12 -14.26 -11.90 -13.47
CA ARG A 12 -13.32 -12.93 -13.95
C ARG A 12 -11.87 -12.58 -13.63
N VAL A 13 -11.46 -11.34 -13.84
CA VAL A 13 -10.11 -10.88 -13.52
C VAL A 13 -9.84 -11.00 -12.01
N MET A 14 -10.80 -10.59 -11.19
CA MET A 14 -10.65 -10.70 -9.73
C MET A 14 -10.61 -12.16 -9.27
N ASP A 15 -11.47 -13.03 -9.77
CA ASP A 15 -11.44 -14.46 -9.44
C ASP A 15 -10.10 -15.11 -9.84
N TRP A 16 -9.54 -14.70 -10.98
CA TRP A 16 -8.19 -15.13 -11.38
C TRP A 16 -7.13 -14.65 -10.39
N ILE A 17 -7.12 -13.34 -9.99
CA ILE A 17 -6.19 -12.79 -9.01
C ILE A 17 -6.30 -13.53 -7.67
N LEU A 18 -7.53 -13.74 -7.18
CA LEU A 18 -7.77 -14.46 -5.93
C LEU A 18 -7.28 -15.91 -5.98
N GLY A 19 -7.34 -16.55 -7.16
CA GLY A 19 -6.81 -17.90 -7.40
C GLY A 19 -5.28 -17.98 -7.33
N LEU A 20 -4.57 -16.85 -7.43
CA LEU A 20 -3.11 -16.78 -7.32
C LEU A 20 -2.61 -16.69 -5.87
N GLN A 21 -3.50 -16.73 -4.88
CA GLN A 21 -3.11 -16.66 -3.47
C GLN A 21 -2.30 -17.90 -3.05
N GLY A 22 -1.16 -17.68 -2.38
CA GLY A 22 -0.28 -18.73 -1.90
C GLY A 22 0.45 -19.50 -3.00
N GLN A 23 0.37 -19.05 -4.24
CA GLN A 23 1.08 -19.68 -5.35
C GLN A 23 2.58 -19.32 -5.31
N PRO A 24 3.46 -20.15 -5.91
CA PRO A 24 4.85 -19.80 -6.09
C PRO A 24 5.02 -18.41 -6.71
N GLY A 25 5.97 -17.63 -6.19
CA GLY A 25 6.15 -16.23 -6.59
C GLY A 25 5.35 -15.20 -5.77
N ALA A 26 4.47 -15.62 -4.86
CA ALA A 26 3.91 -14.73 -3.86
C ALA A 26 5.00 -14.14 -2.96
N PHE A 27 4.71 -12.97 -2.37
CA PHE A 27 5.62 -12.42 -1.37
C PHE A 27 5.79 -13.43 -0.22
N SER A 28 7.04 -13.73 0.08
CA SER A 28 7.43 -14.48 1.27
C SER A 28 8.47 -13.66 2.01
N GLN A 29 8.20 -13.39 3.28
CA GLN A 29 9.24 -12.92 4.16
C GLN A 29 10.20 -14.08 4.37
N GLY A 30 11.42 -13.97 3.88
CA GLY A 30 12.45 -14.96 4.16
C GLY A 30 12.53 -15.14 5.67
N CYS A 31 12.45 -16.38 6.14
CA CYS A 31 12.54 -16.69 7.56
C CYS A 31 13.91 -16.20 8.04
N SER A 32 13.98 -15.01 8.65
CA SER A 32 15.21 -14.45 9.23
C SER A 32 15.66 -15.27 10.45
N ARG A 33 14.82 -16.16 10.92
CA ARG A 33 15.12 -17.12 11.98
C ARG A 33 15.57 -18.44 11.39
N ILE A 34 16.89 -18.48 11.04
CA ILE A 34 17.72 -19.66 11.26
C ILE A 34 17.42 -20.86 10.38
N ARG A 35 18.41 -21.19 9.53
CA ARG A 35 18.81 -22.55 9.16
C ARG A 35 17.67 -23.56 8.94
N HIS A 36 16.57 -23.12 8.37
CA HIS A 36 15.63 -24.04 7.79
C HIS A 36 16.11 -24.35 6.38
N SER A 37 16.67 -25.53 6.20
CA SER A 37 16.92 -26.11 4.92
C SER A 37 15.73 -25.88 3.98
N HIS A 38 15.86 -24.94 3.05
CA HIS A 38 15.14 -24.79 1.78
C HIS A 38 13.60 -24.99 1.74
N ARG A 39 12.89 -25.05 2.86
CA ARG A 39 11.44 -25.07 2.85
C ARG A 39 10.96 -23.63 3.01
N VAL A 40 10.35 -23.13 1.96
CA VAL A 40 9.56 -21.91 1.95
C VAL A 40 8.62 -21.93 3.14
N CYS A 41 8.68 -20.91 3.98
CA CYS A 41 7.84 -20.84 5.20
C CYS A 41 6.38 -20.65 4.74
N GLU A 42 5.61 -21.71 4.69
CA GLU A 42 4.23 -21.75 4.16
C GLU A 42 3.32 -20.70 4.82
N HIS A 43 3.62 -20.31 6.07
CA HIS A 43 2.85 -19.31 6.83
C HIS A 43 2.81 -17.93 6.17
N PHE A 44 3.86 -17.53 5.44
CA PHE A 44 3.94 -16.20 4.85
C PHE A 44 3.46 -16.16 3.39
N ILE A 45 3.45 -17.30 2.71
CA ILE A 45 3.00 -17.38 1.32
C ILE A 45 1.48 -17.50 1.24
N SER A 46 0.86 -18.16 2.21
CA SER A 46 -0.56 -18.53 2.13
C SER A 46 -1.53 -17.36 2.02
N GLY A 47 -1.15 -16.18 2.52
CA GLY A 47 -2.01 -15.00 2.53
C GLY A 47 -1.82 -14.04 1.35
N PHE A 48 -0.66 -14.05 0.68
CA PHE A 48 -0.34 -13.08 -0.37
C PHE A 48 -0.65 -13.61 -1.76
N PHE A 49 -1.05 -12.71 -2.67
CA PHE A 49 -1.24 -13.05 -4.09
C PHE A 49 0.11 -13.09 -4.80
N SER A 50 0.28 -14.03 -5.72
CA SER A 50 1.45 -14.10 -6.59
C SER A 50 1.27 -13.19 -7.80
N PRO A 51 2.06 -12.11 -7.95
CA PRO A 51 1.96 -11.22 -9.10
C PRO A 51 2.62 -11.79 -10.36
N ALA A 52 3.53 -12.76 -10.21
CA ALA A 52 4.25 -13.41 -11.29
C ALA A 52 4.91 -14.71 -10.77
N PRO A 53 5.21 -15.68 -11.65
CA PRO A 53 5.98 -16.87 -11.29
C PRO A 53 7.33 -16.51 -10.63
N PRO A 54 7.91 -17.38 -9.79
CA PRO A 54 9.11 -17.06 -9.03
C PRO A 54 10.35 -16.79 -9.91
N GLU A 55 10.44 -17.44 -11.08
CA GLU A 55 11.51 -17.26 -12.06
C GLU A 55 11.40 -15.95 -12.85
N GLN A 56 10.23 -15.35 -12.90
CA GLN A 56 10.00 -14.09 -13.59
C GLN A 56 10.33 -12.92 -12.66
N ARG A 57 11.31 -12.09 -13.05
CA ARG A 57 11.62 -10.86 -12.36
C ARG A 57 10.52 -9.82 -12.60
N LEU A 58 9.97 -9.31 -11.51
CA LEU A 58 8.92 -8.28 -11.53
C LEU A 58 9.50 -6.86 -11.42
N ALA A 59 10.51 -6.65 -10.57
CA ALA A 59 11.08 -5.34 -10.35
C ALA A 59 11.93 -4.84 -11.55
N PRO A 60 11.90 -3.55 -11.90
CA PRO A 60 11.18 -2.45 -11.19
C PRO A 60 9.68 -2.41 -11.53
N VAL A 61 8.86 -2.12 -10.49
CA VAL A 61 7.42 -1.93 -10.63
C VAL A 61 7.03 -0.52 -10.23
N MET A 62 6.23 0.15 -11.04
CA MET A 62 5.64 1.44 -10.72
C MET A 62 4.17 1.28 -10.36
N LEU A 63 3.78 1.81 -9.19
CA LEU A 63 2.39 1.89 -8.77
C LEU A 63 1.66 3.04 -9.50
N PRO A 64 0.32 3.04 -9.52
CA PRO A 64 -0.47 4.10 -10.17
C PRO A 64 -0.11 5.52 -9.70
N ASN A 65 0.24 5.71 -8.43
CA ASN A 65 0.67 7.00 -7.86
C ASN A 65 2.12 7.42 -8.23
N GLY A 66 2.79 6.65 -9.10
CA GLY A 66 4.15 6.92 -9.57
C GLY A 66 5.27 6.43 -8.65
N LYS A 67 4.96 5.78 -7.53
CA LYS A 67 5.97 5.14 -6.67
C LYS A 67 6.59 3.93 -7.37
N VAL A 68 7.94 3.89 -7.41
CA VAL A 68 8.69 2.79 -8.03
C VAL A 68 9.33 1.91 -6.95
N PHE A 69 9.07 0.61 -7.02
CA PHE A 69 9.72 -0.44 -6.23
C PHE A 69 10.79 -1.13 -7.07
N ARG A 70 12.06 -1.05 -6.62
CA ARG A 70 13.22 -1.58 -7.37
C ARG A 70 13.70 -2.93 -6.85
N ALA A 71 13.42 -3.27 -5.60
CA ALA A 71 13.77 -4.54 -4.99
C ALA A 71 12.64 -5.55 -5.24
N GLU A 72 12.99 -6.77 -5.67
CA GLU A 72 12.02 -7.80 -6.03
C GLU A 72 11.05 -8.15 -4.90
N PRO A 73 11.48 -8.39 -3.63
CA PRO A 73 10.54 -8.67 -2.55
C PRO A 73 9.56 -7.53 -2.30
N ALA A 74 10.03 -6.28 -2.31
CA ALA A 74 9.18 -5.10 -2.10
C ALA A 74 8.19 -4.89 -3.26
N ALA A 75 8.61 -5.16 -4.51
CA ALA A 75 7.74 -5.11 -5.68
C ALA A 75 6.61 -6.13 -5.58
N ARG A 76 6.92 -7.39 -5.25
CA ARG A 76 5.92 -8.46 -5.07
C ARG A 76 4.94 -8.13 -3.95
N PHE A 77 5.45 -7.65 -2.82
CA PHE A 77 4.63 -7.21 -1.69
C PHE A 77 3.68 -6.06 -2.09
N ALA A 78 4.22 -5.01 -2.71
CA ALA A 78 3.44 -3.83 -3.11
C ALA A 78 2.34 -4.16 -4.12
N ILE A 79 2.60 -5.01 -5.10
CA ILE A 79 1.59 -5.45 -6.08
C ILE A 79 0.54 -6.33 -5.42
N SER A 80 0.93 -7.21 -4.50
CA SER A 80 -0.04 -8.00 -3.73
C SER A 80 -0.95 -7.09 -2.89
N CYS A 81 -0.40 -6.07 -2.23
CA CYS A 81 -1.18 -5.06 -1.50
C CYS A 81 -2.10 -4.25 -2.44
N LEU A 82 -1.66 -3.92 -3.65
CA LEU A 82 -2.49 -3.23 -4.65
C LEU A 82 -3.69 -4.10 -5.08
N ALA A 83 -3.46 -5.39 -5.32
CA ALA A 83 -4.53 -6.35 -5.64
C ALA A 83 -5.54 -6.46 -4.48
N LEU A 84 -5.05 -6.53 -3.23
CA LEU A 84 -5.90 -6.50 -2.05
C LEU A 84 -6.75 -5.22 -1.97
N ARG A 85 -6.13 -4.05 -2.23
CA ARG A 85 -6.86 -2.77 -2.26
C ARG A 85 -7.98 -2.78 -3.30
N ALA A 86 -7.74 -3.32 -4.48
CA ALA A 86 -8.75 -3.46 -5.53
C ALA A 86 -9.90 -4.37 -5.07
N ALA A 87 -9.59 -5.50 -4.44
CA ALA A 87 -10.60 -6.41 -3.90
C ALA A 87 -11.45 -5.77 -2.79
N LEU A 88 -10.82 -4.99 -1.90
CA LEU A 88 -11.50 -4.30 -0.79
C LEU A 88 -12.38 -3.14 -1.26
N ARG A 89 -12.00 -2.42 -2.32
CA ARG A 89 -12.81 -1.37 -2.93
C ARG A 89 -13.99 -1.91 -3.72
N GLY A 90 -13.88 -3.14 -4.22
CA GLY A 90 -14.94 -3.85 -4.90
C GLY A 90 -15.80 -4.67 -3.94
N ARG A 91 -16.63 -5.54 -4.51
CA ARG A 91 -17.54 -6.41 -3.77
C ARG A 91 -16.92 -7.73 -3.28
N TRP A 92 -15.59 -7.85 -3.28
CA TRP A 92 -14.90 -9.11 -2.97
C TRP A 92 -14.39 -9.18 -1.52
N ARG A 93 -14.73 -8.20 -0.69
CA ARG A 93 -14.25 -8.09 0.70
C ARG A 93 -14.44 -9.38 1.49
N ASP A 94 -15.59 -10.03 1.35
CA ASP A 94 -15.96 -11.21 2.15
C ASP A 94 -15.39 -12.53 1.60
N ARG A 95 -14.64 -12.47 0.50
CA ARG A 95 -13.97 -13.66 -0.02
C ARG A 95 -12.90 -14.17 0.95
N ALA A 96 -12.87 -15.49 1.19
CA ALA A 96 -11.91 -16.11 2.10
C ALA A 96 -10.44 -15.76 1.78
N ALA A 97 -10.09 -15.63 0.48
CA ALA A 97 -8.76 -15.23 0.05
C ALA A 97 -8.43 -13.80 0.50
N VAL A 98 -9.38 -12.86 0.43
CA VAL A 98 -9.20 -11.48 0.90
C VAL A 98 -8.99 -11.43 2.41
N GLN A 99 -9.80 -12.19 3.16
CA GLN A 99 -9.68 -12.28 4.62
C GLN A 99 -8.33 -12.90 5.06
N ARG A 100 -7.87 -13.95 4.37
CA ARG A 100 -6.53 -14.52 4.64
C ARG A 100 -5.41 -13.52 4.37
N HIS A 101 -5.50 -12.71 3.29
CA HIS A 101 -4.50 -11.69 3.01
C HIS A 101 -4.48 -10.60 4.09
N LEU A 102 -5.66 -10.13 4.53
CA LEU A 102 -5.77 -9.19 5.65
C LEU A 102 -5.14 -9.75 6.93
N ALA A 103 -5.43 -11.00 7.27
CA ALA A 103 -4.83 -11.66 8.44
C ALA A 103 -3.30 -11.70 8.35
N SER A 104 -2.74 -12.04 7.18
CA SER A 104 -1.29 -12.03 6.96
C SER A 104 -0.67 -10.64 7.10
N LEU A 105 -1.35 -9.59 6.62
CA LEU A 105 -0.91 -8.21 6.81
C LEU A 105 -0.95 -7.79 8.28
N HIS A 106 -1.98 -8.16 9.03
CA HIS A 106 -2.04 -7.89 10.47
C HIS A 106 -0.90 -8.53 11.23
N GLN A 107 -0.53 -9.78 10.90
CA GLN A 107 0.63 -10.43 11.51
C GLN A 107 1.95 -9.70 11.21
N LEU A 108 2.09 -9.14 10.00
CA LEU A 108 3.28 -8.37 9.64
C LEU A 108 3.32 -6.99 10.30
N GLN A 109 2.17 -6.42 10.65
CA GLN A 109 2.08 -5.09 11.26
C GLN A 109 2.91 -4.97 12.53
N GLU A 110 3.03 -6.03 13.33
CA GLU A 110 3.85 -6.07 14.55
C GLU A 110 5.34 -5.77 14.29
N GLN A 111 5.81 -5.98 13.05
CA GLN A 111 7.19 -5.77 12.63
C GLN A 111 7.44 -4.37 12.03
N TRP A 112 6.40 -3.55 11.88
CA TRP A 112 6.52 -2.24 11.21
C TRP A 112 7.03 -1.13 12.12
N SER A 113 7.16 -1.38 13.42
CA SER A 113 7.82 -0.45 14.35
C SER A 113 9.28 -0.16 13.93
N ASP A 114 9.93 -1.09 13.23
CA ASP A 114 11.23 -0.88 12.60
C ASP A 114 11.04 -0.31 11.18
N TRP A 115 10.80 1.00 11.11
CA TRP A 115 10.43 1.76 9.90
C TRP A 115 11.38 1.60 8.70
N ASN A 116 12.64 1.27 8.92
CA ASN A 116 13.65 1.05 7.88
C ASN A 116 14.40 -0.28 8.07
N GLY A 117 13.81 -1.21 8.79
CA GLY A 117 14.41 -2.51 9.04
C GLY A 117 14.24 -3.47 7.87
N TYR A 118 13.65 -4.61 8.13
CA TYR A 118 13.38 -5.61 7.09
C TYR A 118 12.49 -5.08 5.96
N PHE A 119 11.48 -4.27 6.30
CA PHE A 119 10.65 -3.56 5.33
C PHE A 119 11.17 -2.14 5.13
N ALA A 120 11.44 -1.75 3.88
CA ALA A 120 11.60 -0.34 3.56
C ALA A 120 10.30 0.42 3.85
N ALA A 121 10.40 1.68 4.27
CA ALA A 121 9.27 2.53 4.64
C ALA A 121 8.12 2.51 3.62
N ASP A 122 8.43 2.59 2.33
CA ASP A 122 7.42 2.53 1.26
C ASP A 122 6.67 1.19 1.18
N ALA A 123 7.32 0.07 1.54
CA ALA A 123 6.62 -1.22 1.62
C ALA A 123 5.66 -1.24 2.83
N ILE A 124 6.08 -0.69 3.97
CA ILE A 124 5.20 -0.48 5.14
C ILE A 124 3.99 0.36 4.76
N ILE A 125 4.20 1.50 4.07
CA ILE A 125 3.12 2.36 3.58
C ILE A 125 2.16 1.60 2.65
N ALA A 126 2.65 0.75 1.75
CA ALA A 126 1.79 -0.07 0.88
C ALA A 126 0.91 -1.03 1.69
N GLY A 127 1.47 -1.68 2.71
CA GLY A 127 0.73 -2.54 3.64
C GLY A 127 -0.31 -1.77 4.46
N ILE A 128 0.07 -0.65 5.05
CA ILE A 128 -0.84 0.23 5.81
C ILE A 128 -2.00 0.71 4.94
N HIS A 129 -1.73 1.14 3.71
CA HIS A 129 -2.78 1.59 2.79
C HIS A 129 -3.79 0.45 2.49
N ALA A 130 -3.32 -0.78 2.34
CA ALA A 130 -4.22 -1.91 2.14
C ALA A 130 -5.05 -2.19 3.41
N LEU A 131 -4.44 -2.18 4.60
CA LEU A 131 -5.15 -2.34 5.87
C LEU A 131 -6.18 -1.23 6.12
N ALA A 132 -5.87 0.02 5.75
CA ALA A 132 -6.76 1.17 5.91
C ALA A 132 -8.09 1.02 5.15
N LEU A 133 -8.13 0.22 4.09
CA LEU A 133 -9.35 -0.11 3.35
C LEU A 133 -10.08 -1.32 3.93
N GLY A 134 -9.44 -2.07 4.82
CA GLY A 134 -9.98 -3.23 5.51
C GLY A 134 -10.72 -2.86 6.80
N PRO A 135 -11.13 -3.87 7.58
CA PRO A 135 -11.84 -3.71 8.86
C PRO A 135 -10.89 -3.36 10.01
N LEU A 136 -10.05 -2.32 9.82
CA LEU A 136 -9.16 -1.84 10.87
C LEU A 136 -9.98 -1.08 11.93
N SER A 137 -9.80 -1.41 13.21
CA SER A 137 -10.45 -0.69 14.31
C SER A 137 -10.00 0.78 14.36
N SER A 138 -10.79 1.65 14.98
CA SER A 138 -10.41 3.06 15.17
C SER A 138 -9.07 3.19 15.88
N GLN A 139 -8.83 2.38 16.91
CA GLN A 139 -7.55 2.34 17.62
C GLN A 139 -6.40 1.87 16.70
N GLY A 140 -6.62 0.83 15.90
CA GLY A 140 -5.61 0.34 14.94
C GLY A 140 -5.29 1.38 13.86
N ARG A 141 -6.30 2.13 13.36
CA ARG A 141 -6.09 3.25 12.44
C ARG A 141 -5.23 4.34 13.08
N GLU A 142 -5.51 4.68 14.33
CA GLU A 142 -4.76 5.71 15.06
C GLU A 142 -3.32 5.26 15.33
N GLN A 143 -3.09 4.00 15.69
CA GLN A 143 -1.75 3.45 15.90
C GLN A 143 -0.89 3.55 14.63
N VAL A 144 -1.41 3.11 13.47
CA VAL A 144 -0.63 3.19 12.21
C VAL A 144 -0.50 4.62 11.70
N SER A 145 -1.45 5.51 11.98
CA SER A 145 -1.32 6.94 11.70
C SER A 145 -0.20 7.56 12.53
N SER A 146 -0.12 7.21 13.81
CA SER A 146 0.93 7.66 14.72
C SER A 146 2.31 7.14 14.30
N LEU A 147 2.40 5.90 13.83
CA LEU A 147 3.63 5.36 13.27
C LEU A 147 4.11 6.20 12.07
N ILE A 148 3.24 6.49 11.10
CA ILE A 148 3.61 7.33 9.95
C ILE A 148 4.01 8.73 10.41
N ALA A 149 3.24 9.34 11.32
CA ALA A 149 3.46 10.70 11.80
C ALA A 149 4.77 10.84 12.59
N SER A 150 5.20 9.82 13.34
CA SER A 150 6.46 9.83 14.12
C SER A 150 7.70 9.86 13.24
N HIS A 151 7.61 9.46 11.98
CA HIS A 151 8.71 9.49 11.00
C HIS A 151 8.64 10.67 10.03
N GLN A 152 7.72 11.62 10.27
CA GLN A 152 7.64 12.84 9.49
C GLN A 152 8.71 13.84 9.91
N ALA A 153 9.48 14.34 8.95
CA ALA A 153 10.49 15.36 9.18
C ALA A 153 9.85 16.76 9.47
N PRO A 154 10.61 17.71 10.04
CA PRO A 154 10.10 19.06 10.32
C PRO A 154 9.60 19.81 9.09
N ASP A 155 10.13 19.52 7.89
CA ASP A 155 9.70 20.09 6.63
C ASP A 155 8.39 19.48 6.10
N GLY A 156 7.81 18.55 6.83
CA GLY A 156 6.56 17.87 6.47
C GLY A 156 6.73 16.67 5.53
N THR A 157 7.97 16.33 5.14
CA THR A 157 8.26 15.16 4.29
C THR A 157 8.52 13.89 5.09
N TRP A 158 8.66 12.76 4.40
CA TRP A 158 9.18 11.51 4.94
C TRP A 158 10.47 11.16 4.20
N PRO A 159 11.65 11.34 4.80
CA PRO A 159 12.94 11.19 4.11
C PRO A 159 13.14 9.84 3.44
N THR A 160 12.52 8.79 3.97
CA THR A 160 12.66 7.41 3.51
C THR A 160 11.42 6.84 2.82
N ALA A 161 10.37 7.67 2.65
CA ALA A 161 9.14 7.27 1.96
C ALA A 161 8.72 8.31 0.91
N ASP A 162 8.05 7.86 -0.14
CA ASP A 162 7.53 8.76 -1.18
C ASP A 162 6.36 9.59 -0.65
N LEU A 163 6.40 10.91 -0.88
CA LEU A 163 5.40 11.85 -0.36
C LEU A 163 3.97 11.47 -0.82
N PHE A 164 3.77 11.25 -2.12
CA PHE A 164 2.42 10.97 -2.66
C PHE A 164 1.90 9.61 -2.20
N HIS A 165 2.79 8.63 -2.11
CA HIS A 165 2.44 7.31 -1.60
C HIS A 165 2.00 7.36 -0.13
N THR A 166 2.71 8.15 0.69
CA THR A 166 2.39 8.36 2.10
C THR A 166 1.09 9.14 2.29
N LEU A 167 0.90 10.24 1.53
CA LEU A 167 -0.34 11.01 1.58
C LEU A 167 -1.56 10.16 1.22
N GLU A 168 -1.46 9.32 0.18
CA GLU A 168 -2.56 8.43 -0.22
C GLU A 168 -2.95 7.45 0.91
N ALA A 169 -1.97 6.91 1.65
CA ALA A 169 -2.22 6.05 2.79
C ALA A 169 -2.87 6.81 3.97
N LEU A 170 -2.39 8.01 4.29
CA LEU A 170 -2.96 8.86 5.34
C LEU A 170 -4.40 9.27 5.05
N LEU A 171 -4.71 9.63 3.79
CA LEU A 171 -6.07 9.91 3.34
C LEU A 171 -7.01 8.70 3.53
N ALA A 172 -6.50 7.49 3.31
CA ALA A 172 -7.28 6.26 3.49
C ALA A 172 -7.50 5.92 4.98
N LEU A 173 -6.56 6.27 5.86
CA LEU A 173 -6.69 6.09 7.31
C LEU A 173 -7.77 6.97 7.91
N GLY A 174 -7.85 8.24 7.52
CA GLY A 174 -8.93 9.14 7.89
C GLY A 174 -8.96 9.57 9.36
N THR A 175 -7.87 9.42 10.12
CA THR A 175 -7.80 9.77 11.55
C THR A 175 -7.40 11.23 11.78
N SER A 176 -7.57 11.73 13.01
CA SER A 176 -7.11 13.07 13.39
C SER A 176 -5.59 13.21 13.29
N THR A 177 -4.83 12.20 13.72
CA THR A 177 -3.37 12.16 13.60
C THR A 177 -2.92 12.13 12.15
N ALA A 178 -3.59 11.35 11.28
CA ALA A 178 -3.31 11.35 9.85
C ALA A 178 -3.57 12.73 9.22
N ARG A 179 -4.68 13.40 9.60
CA ARG A 179 -4.99 14.76 9.13
C ARG A 179 -3.92 15.76 9.55
N ALA A 180 -3.49 15.72 10.81
CA ALA A 180 -2.41 16.58 11.30
C ALA A 180 -1.11 16.37 10.52
N ALA A 181 -0.77 15.13 10.19
CA ALA A 181 0.40 14.80 9.37
C ALA A 181 0.25 15.32 7.93
N VAL A 182 -0.93 15.19 7.31
CA VAL A 182 -1.22 15.77 5.99
C VAL A 182 -1.09 17.29 6.03
N ARG A 183 -1.66 17.98 7.02
CA ARG A 183 -1.54 19.45 7.17
C ARG A 183 -0.06 19.89 7.21
N ARG A 184 0.78 19.20 7.97
CA ARG A 184 2.22 19.50 8.01
C ARG A 184 2.92 19.27 6.67
N ALA A 185 2.42 18.34 5.84
CA ALA A 185 3.01 18.04 4.54
C ALA A 185 2.61 19.04 3.43
N ILE A 186 1.59 19.88 3.62
CA ILE A 186 1.08 20.78 2.58
C ILE A 186 2.16 21.72 2.01
N PRO A 187 3.02 22.39 2.81
CA PRO A 187 4.08 23.22 2.25
C PRO A 187 5.04 22.44 1.35
N ALA A 188 5.44 21.24 1.76
CA ALA A 188 6.30 20.37 0.98
C ALA A 188 5.60 19.82 -0.29
N LEU A 189 4.29 19.61 -0.23
CA LEU A 189 3.48 19.22 -1.38
C LEU A 189 3.43 20.35 -2.41
N LEU A 190 3.10 21.56 -1.99
CA LEU A 190 2.99 22.75 -2.86
C LEU A 190 4.34 23.11 -3.51
N SER A 191 5.46 22.97 -2.77
CA SER A 191 6.79 23.21 -3.33
C SER A 191 7.17 22.25 -4.46
N ARG A 192 6.47 21.13 -4.62
CA ARG A 192 6.68 20.14 -5.70
C ARG A 192 5.77 20.36 -6.90
N GLN A 193 4.86 21.33 -6.82
CA GLN A 193 4.03 21.71 -7.95
C GLN A 193 4.89 22.45 -8.97
N ARG A 194 4.81 22.04 -10.22
CA ARG A 194 5.50 22.68 -11.34
C ARG A 194 4.70 23.89 -11.81
N ILE A 195 5.33 24.75 -12.60
CA ILE A 195 4.70 25.95 -13.19
C ILE A 195 3.45 25.59 -14.01
N ASP A 196 3.45 24.42 -14.65
CA ASP A 196 2.32 23.90 -15.41
C ASP A 196 1.21 23.28 -14.55
N GLY A 197 1.32 23.37 -13.23
CA GLY A 197 0.36 22.81 -12.26
C GLY A 197 0.52 21.32 -11.98
N THR A 198 1.41 20.61 -12.66
CA THR A 198 1.62 19.17 -12.48
C THR A 198 2.54 18.85 -11.31
N PHE A 199 2.56 17.58 -10.90
CA PHE A 199 3.40 17.04 -9.82
C PHE A 199 4.35 15.96 -10.37
N GLY A 200 5.42 16.39 -11.07
CA GLY A 200 6.40 15.49 -11.63
C GLY A 200 6.08 15.05 -13.06
N SER A 201 6.90 14.16 -13.63
CA SER A 201 6.80 13.70 -15.01
C SER A 201 6.03 12.39 -15.20
N THR A 202 5.78 11.66 -14.12
CA THR A 202 5.09 10.36 -14.13
C THR A 202 3.85 10.41 -13.24
N ALA A 203 2.81 9.65 -13.60
CA ALA A 203 1.57 9.56 -12.83
C ALA A 203 0.96 10.93 -12.50
N GLN A 204 1.02 11.87 -13.43
CA GLN A 204 0.64 13.28 -13.21
C GLN A 204 -0.80 13.42 -12.72
N GLN A 205 -1.74 12.70 -13.33
CA GLN A 205 -3.16 12.75 -12.96
C GLN A 205 -3.39 12.21 -11.54
N GLU A 206 -2.80 11.07 -11.22
CA GLU A 206 -2.94 10.45 -9.89
C GLU A 206 -2.32 11.32 -8.81
N ARG A 207 -1.14 11.89 -9.07
CA ARG A 207 -0.49 12.82 -8.13
C ARG A 207 -1.28 14.10 -7.93
N ALA A 208 -1.84 14.67 -9.00
CA ALA A 208 -2.71 15.84 -8.91
C ALA A 208 -3.98 15.53 -8.09
N LEU A 209 -4.57 14.35 -8.29
CA LEU A 209 -5.73 13.91 -7.50
C LEU A 209 -5.38 13.73 -6.03
N ILE A 210 -4.24 13.11 -5.71
CA ILE A 210 -3.77 12.96 -4.32
C ILE A 210 -3.52 14.33 -3.70
N ALA A 211 -2.87 15.25 -4.43
CA ALA A 211 -2.61 16.60 -3.97
C ALA A 211 -3.91 17.35 -3.67
N LEU A 212 -4.87 17.36 -4.60
CA LEU A 212 -6.16 18.02 -4.42
C LEU A 212 -6.92 17.47 -3.21
N ARG A 213 -6.99 16.15 -3.07
CA ARG A 213 -7.65 15.52 -1.92
C ARG A 213 -6.96 15.87 -0.60
N SER A 214 -5.62 15.95 -0.60
CA SER A 214 -4.84 16.34 0.59
C SER A 214 -5.12 17.79 1.00
N LEU A 215 -5.18 18.70 0.04
CA LEU A 215 -5.50 20.12 0.27
C LEU A 215 -6.90 20.27 0.84
N ILE A 216 -7.91 19.70 0.17
CA ILE A 216 -9.31 19.76 0.63
C ILE A 216 -9.44 19.18 2.04
N TRP A 217 -8.82 18.03 2.30
CA TRP A 217 -8.93 17.39 3.60
C TRP A 217 -8.19 18.14 4.72
N ALA A 218 -7.08 18.81 4.40
CA ALA A 218 -6.35 19.65 5.35
C ALA A 218 -7.12 20.89 5.77
N GLU A 219 -7.97 21.46 4.89
CA GLU A 219 -8.78 22.65 5.16
C GLU A 219 -10.04 22.37 5.99
N GLN A 220 -10.56 21.14 5.93
CA GLN A 220 -11.73 20.77 6.71
C GLN A 220 -11.45 20.89 8.21
N GLU A 221 -12.23 21.71 8.91
CA GLU A 221 -12.22 21.77 10.37
C GLU A 221 -12.70 20.43 10.94
N GLY A 222 -12.01 19.96 11.98
CA GLY A 222 -12.32 18.68 12.63
C GLY A 222 -13.45 18.81 13.64
#